data_e614901fd406d10161e8471fd6adf265
#
_entry.id   e614901fd406d10161e8471fd6adf265
#
_cell.length_a   1.000
_cell.length_b   1.000
_cell.length_c   1.000
_cell.angle_alpha   90.00
_cell.angle_beta   90.00
_cell.angle_gamma   90.00
#
_symmetry.space_group_name_H-M   'P 1'
#
loop_
_entity.id
_entity.type
_entity.pdbx_description
1 polymer ?
#
loop_
_entity_poly.entity_id
_entity_poly.type
_entity_poly.pdbx_seq_one_letter_code
_entity_poly.pdbx_strand_id
1 'polypeptide(L)'
;MKKLLYNIVFLLPFFIHAQDSSKPAPTFTFENVDNTPVKVYCTQKVLNQTPNRFISIGYEYQTSSNLIAAISSRGDSRKIDAMHGLRVNFNTPLVSKNKLIVSLGGQYARTAFDGTNQFPYPLFPSLVEDGLHTAGLSTTIFKPLNSKNFIIVQANADANWLAPALKNVNFKAITISATAIYGWKKGESEMFGIGVSRTYRLGRLIYVPVVLYNKTFNEKWGLEATFPAKAHVRRNINPKSLLQLGYELEGNQFALYNTNANTPPTFLQRGEI
;
A
#
# COMPACT_ATOMS: atom_id res chain seq x y z
N MET A 1 7.91 -11.97 -44.90
CA MET A 1 8.98 -12.61 -44.14
C MET A 1 8.74 -12.32 -42.64
N LYS A 2 8.20 -13.31 -41.94
CA LYS A 2 7.87 -13.21 -40.50
C LYS A 2 9.12 -13.55 -39.70
N LYS A 3 9.62 -12.60 -38.90
CA LYS A 3 10.67 -12.86 -37.90
C LYS A 3 10.01 -13.23 -36.59
N LEU A 4 10.14 -14.49 -36.24
CA LEU A 4 9.78 -15.07 -34.95
C LEU A 4 10.85 -14.63 -33.93
N LEU A 5 10.49 -13.85 -32.94
CA LEU A 5 11.34 -13.54 -31.78
C LEU A 5 11.08 -14.62 -30.71
N TYR A 6 12.05 -15.50 -30.52
CA TYR A 6 12.10 -16.45 -29.42
C TYR A 6 12.53 -15.73 -28.13
N ASN A 7 11.63 -15.62 -27.17
CA ASN A 7 11.98 -15.26 -25.80
C ASN A 7 12.53 -16.50 -25.08
N ILE A 8 13.82 -16.51 -24.84
CA ILE A 8 14.49 -17.51 -24.00
C ILE A 8 14.29 -17.07 -22.55
N VAL A 9 13.42 -17.78 -21.83
CA VAL A 9 13.33 -17.69 -20.38
C VAL A 9 14.47 -18.48 -19.78
N PHE A 10 15.46 -17.79 -19.21
CA PHE A 10 16.56 -18.40 -18.47
C PHE A 10 16.06 -18.84 -17.09
N LEU A 11 15.71 -20.11 -16.95
CA LEU A 11 15.51 -20.75 -15.66
C LEU A 11 16.89 -21.06 -15.06
N LEU A 12 17.32 -20.23 -14.11
CA LEU A 12 18.49 -20.54 -13.27
C LEU A 12 18.08 -21.61 -12.25
N PRO A 13 18.74 -22.79 -12.24
CA PRO A 13 18.53 -23.77 -11.19
C PRO A 13 19.17 -23.26 -9.89
N PHE A 14 18.37 -22.99 -8.88
CA PHE A 14 18.87 -22.82 -7.53
C PHE A 14 19.37 -24.17 -7.00
N PHE A 15 20.67 -24.35 -6.93
CA PHE A 15 21.27 -25.45 -6.20
C PHE A 15 21.10 -25.20 -4.69
N ILE A 16 20.12 -25.85 -4.11
CA ILE A 16 19.98 -25.92 -2.64
C ILE A 16 21.06 -26.97 -2.22
N HIS A 17 22.16 -26.50 -1.66
CA HIS A 17 23.08 -27.34 -0.97
C HIS A 17 22.45 -27.80 0.34
N ALA A 18 22.02 -29.05 0.39
CA ALA A 18 21.66 -29.68 1.65
C ALA A 18 22.93 -29.73 2.51
N GLN A 19 22.85 -29.14 3.70
CA GLN A 19 23.94 -29.25 4.67
C GLN A 19 24.11 -30.72 5.06
N ASP A 20 25.33 -31.20 4.90
CA ASP A 20 25.73 -32.52 5.31
C ASP A 20 25.61 -32.64 6.82
N SER A 21 24.68 -33.49 7.29
CA SER A 21 24.33 -33.67 8.71
C SER A 21 25.35 -34.57 9.45
N SER A 22 26.48 -34.92 8.82
CA SER A 22 27.49 -35.80 9.40
C SER A 22 28.56 -35.11 10.24
N LYS A 23 28.56 -33.77 10.30
CA LYS A 23 29.50 -33.05 11.17
C LYS A 23 28.92 -32.94 12.58
N PRO A 24 29.65 -33.38 13.62
CA PRO A 24 29.21 -33.18 15.01
C PRO A 24 29.02 -31.67 15.23
N ALA A 25 27.91 -31.32 15.85
CA ALA A 25 27.62 -29.94 16.18
C ALA A 25 28.78 -29.32 16.97
N PRO A 26 29.26 -28.12 16.64
CA PRO A 26 30.32 -27.48 17.41
C PRO A 26 29.85 -27.32 18.87
N THR A 27 30.62 -27.91 19.78
CA THR A 27 30.42 -27.74 21.22
C THR A 27 30.79 -26.30 21.55
N PHE A 28 29.80 -25.42 21.70
CA PHE A 28 30.03 -24.06 22.18
C PHE A 28 30.26 -24.11 23.70
N THR A 29 31.49 -24.03 24.12
CA THR A 29 31.85 -23.68 25.50
C THR A 29 31.54 -22.21 25.68
N PHE A 30 30.50 -21.90 26.45
CA PHE A 30 30.21 -20.53 26.89
C PHE A 30 31.20 -20.13 27.97
N GLU A 31 32.42 -19.73 27.56
CA GLU A 31 33.33 -19.00 28.43
C GLU A 31 32.93 -17.51 28.41
N ASN A 32 32.62 -16.98 29.56
CA ASN A 32 32.27 -15.59 29.84
C ASN A 32 30.98 -15.09 29.18
N VAL A 33 29.84 -15.44 29.77
CA VAL A 33 28.62 -14.66 29.63
C VAL A 33 28.91 -13.29 30.27
N ASP A 34 29.22 -12.30 29.45
CA ASP A 34 29.20 -10.92 29.85
C ASP A 34 27.81 -10.64 30.42
N ASN A 35 27.70 -10.38 31.73
CA ASN A 35 26.46 -10.12 32.46
C ASN A 35 25.83 -8.76 32.07
N THR A 36 26.16 -8.23 30.89
CA THR A 36 25.48 -7.06 30.35
C THR A 36 24.05 -7.44 29.97
N PRO A 37 23.02 -6.82 30.57
CA PRO A 37 21.64 -7.18 30.30
C PRO A 37 21.36 -6.99 28.81
N VAL A 38 20.99 -8.08 28.13
CA VAL A 38 20.64 -8.04 26.70
C VAL A 38 19.45 -7.10 26.53
N LYS A 39 19.67 -6.02 25.79
CA LYS A 39 18.63 -5.01 25.54
C LYS A 39 17.56 -5.59 24.62
N VAL A 40 16.40 -5.90 25.19
CA VAL A 40 15.25 -6.44 24.46
C VAL A 40 14.47 -5.31 23.81
N TYR A 41 14.08 -5.49 22.54
CA TYR A 41 13.28 -4.54 21.77
C TYR A 41 11.94 -5.16 21.39
N CYS A 42 10.88 -4.33 21.32
CA CYS A 42 9.58 -4.80 20.86
C CYS A 42 9.61 -5.16 19.36
N THR A 43 8.82 -6.14 18.98
CA THR A 43 8.63 -6.56 17.60
C THR A 43 7.64 -5.67 16.85
N GLN A 44 7.77 -5.58 15.53
CA GLN A 44 6.92 -4.74 14.67
C GLN A 44 5.46 -5.20 14.63
N LYS A 45 5.21 -6.48 14.86
CA LYS A 45 3.89 -7.09 14.74
C LYS A 45 3.46 -7.74 16.05
N VAL A 46 2.15 -7.88 16.22
CA VAL A 46 1.58 -8.77 17.22
C VAL A 46 1.61 -10.21 16.75
N LEU A 47 1.49 -11.14 17.68
CA LEU A 47 1.48 -12.57 17.39
C LEU A 47 0.35 -12.89 16.40
N ASN A 48 0.62 -13.79 15.45
CA ASN A 48 -0.33 -14.21 14.41
C ASN A 48 -0.93 -13.07 13.56
N GLN A 49 -0.33 -11.87 13.55
CA GLN A 49 -0.73 -10.78 12.66
C GLN A 49 -0.49 -11.15 11.20
N THR A 50 -1.28 -10.56 10.31
CA THR A 50 -1.14 -10.70 8.85
C THR A 50 0.32 -10.60 8.40
N PRO A 51 0.85 -11.59 7.69
CA PRO A 51 2.24 -11.57 7.23
C PRO A 51 2.48 -10.41 6.25
N ASN A 52 3.72 -9.91 6.18
CA ASN A 52 4.09 -8.96 5.14
C ASN A 52 4.04 -9.66 3.78
N ARG A 53 3.36 -9.04 2.83
CA ARG A 53 3.33 -9.50 1.46
C ARG A 53 4.51 -8.90 0.71
N PHE A 54 5.32 -9.72 0.10
CA PHE A 54 6.44 -9.27 -0.72
C PHE A 54 5.94 -8.73 -2.06
N ILE A 55 5.04 -9.47 -2.70
CA ILE A 55 4.36 -9.09 -3.93
C ILE A 55 2.87 -9.38 -3.72
N SER A 56 2.01 -8.48 -4.19
CA SER A 56 0.57 -8.72 -4.30
C SER A 56 0.06 -8.23 -5.64
N ILE A 57 -0.81 -9.03 -6.24
CA ILE A 57 -1.54 -8.70 -7.45
C ILE A 57 -3.01 -8.77 -7.08
N GLY A 58 -3.75 -7.71 -7.35
CA GLY A 58 -5.17 -7.59 -7.09
C GLY A 58 -5.91 -7.17 -8.35
N TYR A 59 -7.11 -7.69 -8.51
CA TYR A 59 -8.07 -7.23 -9.50
C TYR A 59 -9.29 -6.72 -8.76
N GLU A 60 -9.71 -5.51 -9.09
CA GLU A 60 -10.85 -4.83 -8.51
C GLU A 60 -11.94 -4.72 -9.56
N TYR A 61 -13.17 -5.00 -9.16
CA TYR A 61 -14.33 -4.83 -10.02
C TYR A 61 -15.44 -4.16 -9.23
N GLN A 62 -15.95 -3.06 -9.77
CA GLN A 62 -17.07 -2.33 -9.22
C GLN A 62 -18.18 -2.27 -10.27
N THR A 63 -19.37 -2.65 -9.86
CA THR A 63 -20.58 -2.54 -10.70
C THR A 63 -20.96 -1.08 -10.90
N SER A 64 -21.94 -0.84 -11.74
CA SER A 64 -22.39 0.50 -12.16
C SER A 64 -22.41 1.55 -11.05
N SER A 65 -21.86 2.71 -11.35
CA SER A 65 -21.86 3.90 -10.47
C SER A 65 -22.25 5.16 -11.24
N ASN A 66 -22.68 6.17 -10.51
CA ASN A 66 -22.97 7.47 -11.09
C ASN A 66 -21.76 8.37 -10.95
N LEU A 67 -21.28 8.88 -12.08
CA LEU A 67 -20.30 9.95 -12.09
C LEU A 67 -21.02 11.29 -12.13
N ILE A 68 -20.73 12.15 -11.17
CA ILE A 68 -21.29 13.49 -11.10
C ILE A 68 -20.20 14.50 -11.48
N ALA A 69 -20.38 15.16 -12.61
CA ALA A 69 -19.52 16.26 -13.01
C ALA A 69 -20.19 17.57 -12.62
N ALA A 70 -19.61 18.26 -11.61
CA ALA A 70 -20.05 19.59 -11.21
C ALA A 70 -19.19 20.64 -11.94
N ILE A 71 -19.68 21.18 -13.06
CA ILE A 71 -19.05 22.29 -13.75
C ILE A 71 -20.04 23.45 -13.79
N SER A 72 -19.68 24.55 -13.14
CA SER A 72 -20.43 25.82 -13.11
C SER A 72 -21.96 25.69 -13.12
N SER A 73 -22.56 25.47 -11.97
CA SER A 73 -24.02 25.54 -11.69
C SER A 73 -24.95 24.50 -12.33
N ARG A 74 -24.49 23.62 -13.20
CA ARG A 74 -25.23 22.47 -13.69
C ARG A 74 -24.47 21.18 -13.38
N GLY A 75 -24.96 20.40 -12.41
CA GLY A 75 -24.50 19.04 -12.19
C GLY A 75 -25.01 18.12 -13.31
N ASP A 76 -24.14 17.58 -14.14
CA ASP A 76 -24.50 16.50 -15.06
C ASP A 76 -24.09 15.17 -14.40
N SER A 77 -25.04 14.25 -14.30
CA SER A 77 -24.82 12.91 -13.74
C SER A 77 -24.87 11.90 -14.87
N ARG A 78 -23.82 11.09 -14.98
CA ARG A 78 -23.75 10.01 -15.98
C ARG A 78 -23.47 8.69 -15.32
N LYS A 79 -24.08 7.65 -15.85
CA LYS A 79 -23.88 6.28 -15.40
C LYS A 79 -22.63 5.71 -16.04
N ILE A 80 -21.76 5.17 -15.22
CA ILE A 80 -20.65 4.30 -15.61
C ILE A 80 -21.15 2.87 -15.42
N ASP A 81 -21.01 2.03 -16.43
CA ASP A 81 -21.54 0.66 -16.41
C ASP A 81 -20.70 -0.23 -15.50
N ALA A 82 -19.40 -0.12 -15.55
CA ALA A 82 -18.48 -0.79 -14.64
C ALA A 82 -17.16 -0.02 -14.50
N MET A 83 -16.49 -0.26 -13.39
CA MET A 83 -15.07 0.09 -13.20
C MET A 83 -14.31 -1.19 -12.88
N HIS A 84 -13.15 -1.36 -13.51
CA HIS A 84 -12.28 -2.49 -13.22
C HIS A 84 -10.83 -2.05 -13.16
N GLY A 85 -10.05 -2.67 -12.28
CA GLY A 85 -8.69 -2.27 -12.02
C GLY A 85 -7.74 -3.41 -11.78
N LEU A 86 -6.50 -3.21 -12.19
CA LEU A 86 -5.37 -4.05 -11.82
C LEU A 86 -4.48 -3.29 -10.85
N ARG A 87 -4.13 -3.91 -9.74
CA ARG A 87 -3.20 -3.37 -8.75
C ARG A 87 -2.06 -4.35 -8.52
N VAL A 88 -0.84 -3.84 -8.60
CA VAL A 88 0.38 -4.59 -8.30
C VAL A 88 1.14 -3.82 -7.23
N ASN A 89 1.47 -4.50 -6.14
CA ASN A 89 2.29 -3.92 -5.09
C ASN A 89 3.47 -4.83 -4.79
N PHE A 90 4.61 -4.21 -4.45
CA PHE A 90 5.72 -4.91 -3.86
C PHE A 90 6.17 -4.21 -2.58
N ASN A 91 6.74 -4.96 -1.64
CA ASN A 91 7.29 -4.41 -0.40
C ASN A 91 8.44 -5.30 0.07
N THR A 92 9.60 -4.69 0.28
CA THR A 92 10.82 -5.41 0.69
C THR A 92 11.49 -4.72 1.88
N PRO A 93 11.94 -5.47 2.89
CA PRO A 93 12.77 -4.91 3.94
C PRO A 93 14.18 -4.63 3.40
N LEU A 94 14.60 -3.36 3.45
CA LEU A 94 15.98 -2.96 3.14
C LEU A 94 16.91 -3.14 4.34
N VAL A 95 16.37 -2.85 5.54
CA VAL A 95 17.09 -3.03 6.80
C VAL A 95 16.18 -3.79 7.74
N SER A 96 16.67 -4.90 8.28
CA SER A 96 15.96 -5.72 9.27
C SER A 96 16.88 -6.02 10.44
N LYS A 97 16.95 -5.06 11.37
CA LYS A 97 17.73 -5.18 12.62
C LYS A 97 16.80 -5.01 13.82
N ASN A 98 17.17 -5.58 14.97
CA ASN A 98 16.40 -5.46 16.20
C ASN A 98 16.10 -4.01 16.61
N LYS A 99 16.96 -3.05 16.24
CA LYS A 99 16.85 -1.62 16.58
C LYS A 99 16.20 -0.77 15.49
N LEU A 100 16.02 -1.33 14.28
CA LEU A 100 15.53 -0.57 13.13
C LEU A 100 15.10 -1.53 12.03
N ILE A 101 13.87 -1.36 11.55
CA ILE A 101 13.37 -2.01 10.34
C ILE A 101 13.01 -0.90 9.36
N VAL A 102 13.56 -0.96 8.15
CA VAL A 102 13.22 -0.06 7.04
C VAL A 102 12.75 -0.90 5.89
N SER A 103 11.53 -0.64 5.42
CA SER A 103 10.94 -1.30 4.26
C SER A 103 10.75 -0.30 3.14
N LEU A 104 10.99 -0.74 1.91
CA LEU A 104 10.69 -0.01 0.68
C LEU A 104 9.58 -0.75 -0.06
N GLY A 105 8.60 0.00 -0.49
CA GLY A 105 7.49 -0.51 -1.31
C GLY A 105 7.35 0.26 -2.60
N GLY A 106 6.63 -0.34 -3.53
CA GLY A 106 6.18 0.32 -4.74
C GLY A 106 4.82 -0.22 -5.14
N GLN A 107 4.06 0.61 -5.82
CA GLN A 107 2.74 0.26 -6.29
C GLN A 107 2.52 0.73 -7.72
N TYR A 108 1.73 -0.04 -8.44
CA TYR A 108 1.14 0.37 -9.70
C TYR A 108 -0.32 -0.05 -9.72
N ALA A 109 -1.19 0.88 -10.06
CA ALA A 109 -2.61 0.61 -10.24
C ALA A 109 -3.09 1.25 -11.55
N ARG A 110 -3.97 0.54 -12.24
CA ARG A 110 -4.72 1.05 -13.39
C ARG A 110 -6.20 0.78 -13.14
N THR A 111 -7.02 1.82 -13.29
CA THR A 111 -8.48 1.70 -13.26
C THR A 111 -9.03 2.10 -14.61
N ALA A 112 -9.74 1.19 -15.25
CA ALA A 112 -10.47 1.40 -16.50
C ALA A 112 -11.96 1.59 -16.21
N PHE A 113 -12.64 2.29 -17.11
CA PHE A 113 -14.06 2.64 -16.98
C PHE A 113 -14.81 2.12 -18.19
N ASP A 114 -15.89 1.40 -17.96
CA ASP A 114 -16.80 0.98 -19.01
C ASP A 114 -18.00 1.93 -19.05
N GLY A 115 -18.29 2.48 -20.20
CA GLY A 115 -19.41 3.39 -20.39
C GLY A 115 -19.57 3.81 -21.86
N THR A 116 -20.71 4.40 -22.18
CA THR A 116 -20.95 4.90 -23.53
C THR A 116 -20.21 6.22 -23.73
N ASN A 117 -19.47 6.35 -24.84
CA ASN A 117 -18.67 7.53 -25.24
C ASN A 117 -19.48 8.82 -25.50
N GLN A 118 -20.76 8.88 -25.11
CA GLN A 118 -21.66 10.02 -25.34
C GLN A 118 -21.60 11.08 -24.23
N PHE A 119 -20.37 11.44 -23.82
CA PHE A 119 -20.21 12.51 -22.83
C PHE A 119 -19.90 13.85 -23.52
N PRO A 120 -20.58 14.93 -23.16
CA PRO A 120 -20.34 16.25 -23.76
C PRO A 120 -18.99 16.89 -23.36
N TYR A 121 -18.22 16.23 -22.49
CA TYR A 121 -16.94 16.74 -22.03
C TYR A 121 -15.76 15.96 -22.61
N PRO A 122 -14.73 16.64 -23.11
CA PRO A 122 -13.56 15.99 -23.73
C PRO A 122 -12.73 15.10 -22.80
N LEU A 123 -12.97 15.16 -21.47
CA LEU A 123 -12.26 14.33 -20.49
C LEU A 123 -12.79 12.89 -20.40
N PHE A 124 -14.04 12.65 -20.76
CA PHE A 124 -14.65 11.33 -20.63
C PHE A 124 -14.16 10.30 -21.64
N PRO A 125 -13.99 10.64 -22.93
CA PRO A 125 -13.37 9.71 -23.85
C PRO A 125 -12.02 9.19 -23.35
N SER A 126 -11.18 10.08 -22.84
CA SER A 126 -9.87 9.70 -22.29
C SER A 126 -9.97 8.82 -21.03
N LEU A 127 -10.99 9.02 -20.18
CA LEU A 127 -11.21 8.13 -19.04
C LEU A 127 -11.58 6.71 -19.47
N VAL A 128 -12.41 6.58 -20.50
CA VAL A 128 -12.84 5.27 -21.03
C VAL A 128 -11.73 4.62 -21.84
N GLU A 129 -11.01 5.37 -22.66
CA GLU A 129 -9.95 4.84 -23.52
C GLU A 129 -8.66 4.52 -22.74
N ASP A 130 -8.22 5.45 -21.91
CA ASP A 130 -6.90 5.40 -21.26
C ASP A 130 -6.96 4.85 -19.83
N GLY A 131 -8.01 5.22 -19.09
CA GLY A 131 -8.15 4.91 -17.66
C GLY A 131 -7.26 5.79 -16.77
N LEU A 132 -7.37 5.57 -15.47
CA LEU A 132 -6.57 6.23 -14.45
C LEU A 132 -5.39 5.36 -14.05
N HIS A 133 -4.21 5.96 -13.98
CA HIS A 133 -2.97 5.28 -13.60
C HIS A 133 -2.39 5.90 -12.33
N THR A 134 -1.89 5.05 -11.47
CA THR A 134 -1.12 5.43 -10.28
C THR A 134 0.15 4.62 -10.24
N ALA A 135 1.29 5.29 -10.08
CA ALA A 135 2.55 4.63 -9.75
C ALA A 135 3.17 5.32 -8.55
N GLY A 136 3.58 4.57 -7.56
CA GLY A 136 4.06 5.13 -6.31
C GLY A 136 5.19 4.36 -5.67
N LEU A 137 5.93 5.09 -4.84
CA LEU A 137 6.95 4.55 -3.95
C LEU A 137 6.55 4.83 -2.51
N SER A 138 6.82 3.87 -1.64
CA SER A 138 6.55 3.98 -0.22
C SER A 138 7.75 3.55 0.60
N THR A 139 7.89 4.15 1.77
CA THR A 139 8.85 3.68 2.78
C THR A 139 8.17 3.59 4.13
N THR A 140 8.53 2.57 4.89
CA THR A 140 8.08 2.40 6.26
C THR A 140 9.29 2.16 7.16
N ILE A 141 9.42 2.99 8.17
CA ILE A 141 10.45 2.89 9.20
C ILE A 141 9.77 2.48 10.50
N PHE A 142 10.15 1.34 11.04
CA PHE A 142 9.78 0.91 12.38
C PHE A 142 11.01 0.99 13.28
N LYS A 143 10.95 1.82 14.30
CA LYS A 143 12.02 2.00 15.29
C LYS A 143 11.53 1.66 16.68
N PRO A 144 11.86 0.46 17.22
CA PRO A 144 11.61 0.17 18.61
C PRO A 144 12.54 1.03 19.48
N LEU A 145 11.99 1.65 20.50
CA LEU A 145 12.73 2.45 21.47
C LEU A 145 13.21 1.58 22.66
N ASN A 146 12.35 0.64 23.04
CA ASN A 146 12.62 -0.34 24.10
C ASN A 146 11.70 -1.57 23.91
N SER A 147 11.56 -2.41 24.94
CA SER A 147 10.69 -3.60 24.88
C SER A 147 9.19 -3.31 24.76
N LYS A 148 8.76 -2.07 25.00
CA LYS A 148 7.34 -1.69 24.98
C LYS A 148 7.02 -0.61 23.98
N ASN A 149 7.91 0.36 23.76
CA ASN A 149 7.63 1.57 23.00
C ASN A 149 8.29 1.56 21.63
N PHE A 150 7.61 2.11 20.63
CA PHE A 150 8.11 2.19 19.26
C PHE A 150 7.63 3.46 18.54
N ILE A 151 8.29 3.75 17.43
CA ILE A 151 7.88 4.77 16.47
C ILE A 151 7.71 4.11 15.11
N ILE A 152 6.64 4.47 14.40
CA ILE A 152 6.44 4.15 13.00
C ILE A 152 6.41 5.46 12.22
N VAL A 153 7.18 5.52 11.14
CA VAL A 153 7.10 6.59 10.14
C VAL A 153 6.86 5.94 8.79
N GLN A 154 5.83 6.41 8.09
CA GLN A 154 5.53 6.00 6.72
C GLN A 154 5.53 7.23 5.83
N ALA A 155 6.05 7.09 4.62
CA ALA A 155 5.99 8.11 3.59
C ALA A 155 5.68 7.45 2.25
N ASN A 156 4.78 8.07 1.47
CA ASN A 156 4.42 7.62 0.12
C ASN A 156 4.52 8.81 -0.83
N ALA A 157 4.97 8.54 -2.04
CA ALA A 157 4.97 9.48 -3.15
C ALA A 157 4.35 8.80 -4.36
N ASP A 158 3.14 9.25 -4.74
CA ASP A 158 2.33 8.66 -5.79
C ASP A 158 2.17 9.64 -6.95
N ALA A 159 2.54 9.23 -8.15
CA ALA A 159 2.24 9.90 -9.39
C ALA A 159 0.91 9.36 -9.92
N ASN A 160 -0.06 10.25 -10.15
CA ASN A 160 -1.40 9.92 -10.61
C ASN A 160 -1.69 10.65 -11.91
N TRP A 161 -2.02 9.93 -12.97
CA TRP A 161 -2.24 10.51 -14.29
C TRP A 161 -3.35 9.81 -15.08
N LEU A 162 -3.88 10.57 -16.02
CA LEU A 162 -4.81 10.11 -17.06
C LEU A 162 -4.03 10.10 -18.38
N ALA A 163 -3.89 9.06 -19.04
CA ALA A 163 -3.25 8.82 -20.32
C ALA A 163 -2.02 7.91 -20.26
N PRO A 164 -1.77 7.13 -21.32
CA PRO A 164 -0.74 6.08 -21.30
C PRO A 164 0.71 6.59 -21.29
N ALA A 165 0.93 7.89 -21.49
CA ALA A 165 2.27 8.42 -21.63
C ALA A 165 2.83 9.01 -20.33
N LEU A 166 3.74 8.29 -19.68
CA LEU A 166 4.59 8.80 -18.59
C LEU A 166 5.31 10.14 -18.95
N LYS A 167 5.45 10.46 -20.23
CA LYS A 167 6.10 11.71 -20.70
C LYS A 167 5.42 12.99 -20.22
N ASN A 168 4.16 12.91 -19.82
CA ASN A 168 3.36 14.06 -19.40
C ASN A 168 3.17 14.16 -17.88
N VAL A 169 3.82 13.30 -17.09
CA VAL A 169 3.73 13.38 -15.62
C VAL A 169 4.48 14.61 -15.15
N ASN A 170 3.72 15.63 -14.71
CA ASN A 170 4.26 16.84 -14.09
C ASN A 170 4.40 16.61 -12.57
N PHE A 171 5.32 17.31 -11.91
CA PHE A 171 5.45 17.32 -10.44
C PHE A 171 4.15 17.66 -9.71
N LYS A 172 3.22 18.39 -10.35
CA LYS A 172 1.88 18.67 -9.81
C LYS A 172 0.97 17.44 -9.72
N ALA A 173 1.30 16.37 -10.46
CA ALA A 173 0.60 15.08 -10.38
C ALA A 173 1.10 14.19 -9.25
N ILE A 174 2.18 14.59 -8.56
CA ILE A 174 2.74 13.81 -7.46
C ILE A 174 2.06 14.22 -6.16
N THR A 175 1.47 13.24 -5.51
CA THR A 175 0.91 13.38 -4.16
C THR A 175 1.86 12.75 -3.14
N ILE A 176 2.21 13.51 -2.10
CA ILE A 176 3.11 13.04 -1.04
C ILE A 176 2.30 12.94 0.23
N SER A 177 2.22 11.75 0.81
CA SER A 177 1.63 11.50 2.12
C SER A 177 2.68 11.01 3.11
N ALA A 178 2.47 11.33 4.39
CA ALA A 178 3.35 10.89 5.46
C ALA A 178 2.56 10.68 6.74
N THR A 179 2.91 9.64 7.48
CA THR A 179 2.29 9.29 8.76
C THR A 179 3.36 9.03 9.79
N ALA A 180 3.19 9.59 10.98
CA ALA A 180 4.05 9.34 12.13
C ALA A 180 3.20 8.87 13.32
N ILE A 181 3.57 7.75 13.93
CA ILE A 181 2.86 7.12 15.04
C ILE A 181 3.87 6.81 16.15
N TYR A 182 3.52 7.21 17.36
CA TYR A 182 4.17 6.73 18.58
C TYR A 182 3.30 5.63 19.21
N GLY A 183 3.89 4.50 19.55
CA GLY A 183 3.13 3.33 19.97
C GLY A 183 3.68 2.61 21.18
N TRP A 184 2.79 1.82 21.77
CA TRP A 184 3.02 0.97 22.94
C TRP A 184 2.61 -0.47 22.63
N LYS A 185 3.44 -1.41 23.00
CA LYS A 185 3.15 -2.84 22.95
C LYS A 185 2.88 -3.35 24.37
N LYS A 186 1.63 -3.79 24.61
CA LYS A 186 1.20 -4.33 25.92
C LYS A 186 1.51 -5.81 26.10
N GLY A 187 2.27 -6.40 25.21
CA GLY A 187 2.61 -7.80 25.18
C GLY A 187 2.77 -8.26 23.73
N GLU A 188 2.82 -9.56 23.52
CA GLU A 188 2.98 -10.09 22.16
C GLU A 188 1.70 -10.02 21.31
N SER A 189 0.54 -9.98 21.98
CA SER A 189 -0.78 -10.03 21.32
C SER A 189 -1.44 -8.68 21.12
N GLU A 190 -0.91 -7.59 21.70
CA GLU A 190 -1.58 -6.28 21.62
C GLU A 190 -0.58 -5.13 21.46
N MET A 191 -0.86 -4.27 20.50
CA MET A 191 -0.17 -2.99 20.31
C MET A 191 -1.16 -1.87 20.04
N PHE A 192 -0.83 -0.69 20.57
CA PHE A 192 -1.59 0.54 20.42
C PHE A 192 -0.66 1.68 20.04
N GLY A 193 -1.15 2.66 19.29
CA GLY A 193 -0.37 3.84 18.95
C GLY A 193 -1.27 5.02 18.58
N ILE A 194 -0.73 6.21 18.74
CA ILE A 194 -1.35 7.46 18.32
C ILE A 194 -0.40 8.24 17.45
N GLY A 195 -0.94 8.99 16.51
CA GLY A 195 -0.13 9.72 15.56
C GLY A 195 -0.89 10.71 14.73
N VAL A 196 -0.23 11.20 13.72
CA VAL A 196 -0.80 12.13 12.73
C VAL A 196 -0.40 11.68 11.33
N SER A 197 -1.33 11.81 10.41
CA SER A 197 -1.12 11.57 8.99
C SER A 197 -1.38 12.84 8.20
N ARG A 198 -0.43 13.20 7.36
CA ARG A 198 -0.58 14.16 6.27
C ARG A 198 -0.97 13.37 5.03
N THR A 199 -2.19 13.50 4.59
CA THR A 199 -2.74 12.70 3.49
C THR A 199 -3.66 13.51 2.59
N TYR A 200 -4.11 12.91 1.51
CA TYR A 200 -5.09 13.52 0.61
C TYR A 200 -6.44 12.82 0.78
N ARG A 201 -7.47 13.61 1.07
CA ARG A 201 -8.86 13.14 1.07
C ARG A 201 -9.64 13.92 0.04
N LEU A 202 -10.25 13.20 -0.89
CA LEU A 202 -10.95 13.81 -2.03
C LEU A 202 -10.09 14.88 -2.72
N GLY A 203 -8.79 14.58 -2.91
CA GLY A 203 -7.83 15.46 -3.56
C GLY A 203 -7.37 16.68 -2.76
N ARG A 204 -7.86 16.86 -1.54
CA ARG A 204 -7.41 17.93 -0.65
C ARG A 204 -6.42 17.40 0.36
N LEU A 205 -5.33 18.15 0.53
CA LEU A 205 -4.36 17.87 1.58
C LEU A 205 -5.01 18.13 2.95
N ILE A 206 -4.99 17.12 3.80
CA ILE A 206 -5.50 17.20 5.16
C ILE A 206 -4.52 16.58 6.15
N TYR A 207 -4.61 17.00 7.40
CA TYR A 207 -3.97 16.37 8.53
C TYR A 207 -5.02 15.65 9.36
N VAL A 208 -4.81 14.37 9.62
CA VAL A 208 -5.75 13.50 10.31
C VAL A 208 -5.08 12.87 11.51
N PRO A 209 -5.68 12.91 12.71
CA PRO A 209 -5.21 12.08 13.82
C PRO A 209 -5.37 10.61 13.47
N VAL A 210 -4.38 9.80 13.84
CA VAL A 210 -4.33 8.37 13.54
C VAL A 210 -4.21 7.59 14.82
N VAL A 211 -4.99 6.50 14.91
CA VAL A 211 -4.92 5.53 16.00
C VAL A 211 -4.58 4.17 15.40
N LEU A 212 -3.43 3.63 15.81
CA LEU A 212 -3.03 2.26 15.52
C LEU A 212 -3.55 1.35 16.63
N TYR A 213 -4.25 0.29 16.29
CA TYR A 213 -4.67 -0.73 17.23
C TYR A 213 -4.65 -2.12 16.58
N ASN A 214 -3.72 -2.96 17.02
CA ASN A 214 -3.62 -4.32 16.55
C ASN A 214 -3.74 -5.25 17.76
N LYS A 215 -4.66 -6.19 17.69
CA LYS A 215 -4.91 -7.16 18.75
C LYS A 215 -5.18 -8.55 18.19
N THR A 216 -4.51 -9.53 18.72
CA THR A 216 -4.78 -10.94 18.49
C THR A 216 -5.57 -11.46 19.70
N PHE A 217 -6.82 -11.84 19.47
CA PHE A 217 -7.72 -12.35 20.51
C PHE A 217 -7.41 -13.82 20.85
N ASN A 218 -7.08 -14.60 19.81
CA ASN A 218 -6.69 -15.99 19.90
C ASN A 218 -5.93 -16.40 18.62
N GLU A 219 -5.57 -17.66 18.49
CA GLU A 219 -4.81 -18.17 17.32
C GLU A 219 -5.49 -17.88 15.96
N LYS A 220 -6.83 -17.82 15.96
CA LYS A 220 -7.63 -17.68 14.73
C LYS A 220 -8.07 -16.25 14.47
N TRP A 221 -8.38 -15.45 15.49
CA TRP A 221 -9.00 -14.15 15.33
C TRP A 221 -8.11 -13.02 15.80
N GLY A 222 -8.15 -11.91 15.06
CA GLY A 222 -7.49 -10.66 15.42
C GLY A 222 -8.14 -9.45 14.78
N LEU A 223 -7.80 -8.27 15.29
CA LEU A 223 -8.17 -6.96 14.77
C LEU A 223 -6.90 -6.21 14.39
N GLU A 224 -6.90 -5.64 13.21
CA GLU A 224 -5.82 -4.80 12.69
C GLU A 224 -6.41 -3.48 12.19
N ALA A 225 -6.08 -2.39 12.88
CA ALA A 225 -6.63 -1.09 12.55
C ALA A 225 -5.58 0.02 12.56
N THR A 226 -5.69 0.90 11.59
CA THR A 226 -5.02 2.21 11.54
C THR A 226 -6.12 3.24 11.26
N PHE A 227 -6.82 3.63 12.32
CA PHE A 227 -8.00 4.45 12.24
C PHE A 227 -7.64 5.91 11.91
N PRO A 228 -8.41 6.64 11.07
CA PRO A 228 -9.62 6.22 10.37
C PRO A 228 -9.37 5.54 9.01
N ALA A 229 -8.12 5.37 8.59
CA ALA A 229 -7.80 4.92 7.24
C ALA A 229 -8.25 3.50 6.94
N LYS A 230 -8.06 2.57 7.89
CA LYS A 230 -8.47 1.18 7.71
C LYS A 230 -8.71 0.45 9.02
N ALA A 231 -9.60 -0.54 8.97
CA ALA A 231 -9.81 -1.48 10.06
C ALA A 231 -10.29 -2.83 9.48
N HIS A 232 -9.63 -3.91 9.88
CA HIS A 232 -9.94 -5.27 9.43
C HIS A 232 -10.00 -6.23 10.59
N VAL A 233 -11.04 -7.04 10.63
CA VAL A 233 -11.09 -8.26 11.42
C VAL A 233 -10.43 -9.37 10.62
N ARG A 234 -9.48 -10.05 11.20
CA ARG A 234 -8.72 -11.13 10.60
C ARG A 234 -9.14 -12.47 11.18
N ARG A 235 -9.29 -13.48 10.30
CA ARG A 235 -9.45 -14.88 10.68
C ARG A 235 -8.37 -15.73 10.02
N ASN A 236 -7.47 -16.29 10.79
CA ASN A 236 -6.47 -17.26 10.31
C ASN A 236 -7.17 -18.62 10.13
N ILE A 237 -7.24 -19.11 8.89
CA ILE A 237 -7.84 -20.41 8.58
C ILE A 237 -6.79 -21.50 8.79
N ASN A 238 -5.60 -21.28 8.26
CA ASN A 238 -4.44 -22.14 8.40
C ASN A 238 -3.16 -21.28 8.23
N PRO A 239 -1.94 -21.84 8.41
CA PRO A 239 -0.69 -21.07 8.28
C PRO A 239 -0.47 -20.38 6.91
N LYS A 240 -1.16 -20.83 5.86
CA LYS A 240 -1.03 -20.30 4.49
C LYS A 240 -2.22 -19.44 4.06
N SER A 241 -3.35 -19.50 4.78
CA SER A 241 -4.60 -18.86 4.37
C SER A 241 -5.22 -18.06 5.49
N LEU A 242 -5.58 -16.83 5.20
CA LEU A 242 -6.30 -15.94 6.10
C LEU A 242 -7.44 -15.23 5.37
N LEU A 243 -8.48 -14.91 6.10
CA LEU A 243 -9.59 -14.08 5.65
C LEU A 243 -9.54 -12.75 6.41
N GLN A 244 -9.75 -11.65 5.70
CA GLN A 244 -9.90 -10.32 6.27
C GLN A 244 -11.23 -9.73 5.84
N LEU A 245 -11.93 -9.12 6.78
CA LEU A 245 -13.15 -8.36 6.54
C LEU A 245 -13.02 -7.00 7.22
N GLY A 246 -13.30 -5.95 6.49
CA GLY A 246 -13.19 -4.60 7.02
C GLY A 246 -13.33 -3.56 5.93
N TYR A 247 -12.81 -2.38 6.20
CA TYR A 247 -12.78 -1.27 5.25
C TYR A 247 -11.39 -0.66 5.13
N GLU A 248 -11.14 -0.04 4.01
CA GLU A 248 -9.98 0.80 3.74
C GLU A 248 -10.42 2.06 3.00
N LEU A 249 -9.99 3.23 3.46
CA LEU A 249 -10.27 4.52 2.84
C LEU A 249 -9.08 4.91 1.99
N GLU A 250 -9.29 5.05 0.70
CA GLU A 250 -8.29 5.57 -0.22
C GLU A 250 -8.74 6.91 -0.81
N GLY A 251 -7.79 7.78 -1.09
CA GLY A 251 -8.05 9.05 -1.76
C GLY A 251 -6.88 9.43 -2.65
N ASN A 252 -7.17 9.64 -3.94
CA ASN A 252 -6.17 10.01 -4.93
C ASN A 252 -6.61 11.27 -5.69
N GLN A 253 -5.62 12.07 -6.10
CA GLN A 253 -5.81 13.22 -6.97
C GLN A 253 -5.07 13.00 -8.26
N PHE A 254 -5.79 12.95 -9.37
CA PHE A 254 -5.25 12.78 -10.71
C PHE A 254 -5.15 14.12 -11.41
N ALA A 255 -3.99 14.43 -11.96
CA ALA A 255 -3.83 15.59 -12.83
C ALA A 255 -4.36 15.24 -14.22
N LEU A 256 -5.35 16.02 -14.67
CA LEU A 256 -5.92 15.92 -16.00
C LEU A 256 -5.18 16.95 -16.89
N TYR A 257 -4.48 16.46 -17.89
CA TYR A 257 -3.78 17.34 -18.82
C TYR A 257 -4.77 17.92 -19.82
N ASN A 258 -4.85 19.24 -19.83
CA ASN A 258 -5.54 19.95 -20.90
C ASN A 258 -4.54 20.22 -22.01
N THR A 259 -4.87 19.85 -23.24
CA THR A 259 -4.03 20.08 -24.42
C THR A 259 -3.86 21.57 -24.74
N ASN A 260 -4.65 22.45 -24.14
CA ASN A 260 -4.56 23.89 -24.31
C ASN A 260 -3.71 24.52 -23.20
N ALA A 261 -2.56 25.05 -23.56
CA ALA A 261 -1.60 25.68 -22.64
C ALA A 261 -2.15 26.84 -21.78
N ASN A 262 -3.30 27.41 -22.13
CA ASN A 262 -3.92 28.57 -21.49
C ASN A 262 -5.00 28.21 -20.47
N THR A 263 -5.30 26.93 -20.23
CA THR A 263 -6.30 26.52 -19.24
C THR A 263 -5.64 26.04 -17.96
N PRO A 264 -6.17 26.43 -16.78
CA PRO A 264 -5.61 25.95 -15.51
C PRO A 264 -5.69 24.43 -15.42
N PRO A 265 -4.71 23.76 -14.76
CA PRO A 265 -4.71 22.33 -14.61
C PRO A 265 -5.99 21.88 -13.90
N THR A 266 -6.69 20.95 -14.51
CA THR A 266 -7.90 20.34 -13.94
C THR A 266 -7.49 19.10 -13.16
N PHE A 267 -8.12 18.87 -12.01
CA PHE A 267 -7.84 17.71 -11.17
C PHE A 267 -9.11 16.87 -11.00
N LEU A 268 -8.95 15.56 -11.17
CA LEU A 268 -9.96 14.58 -10.80
C LEU A 268 -9.65 14.06 -9.40
N GLN A 269 -10.66 14.08 -8.54
CA GLN A 269 -10.55 13.57 -7.18
C GLN A 269 -11.32 12.26 -7.09
N ARG A 270 -10.64 11.20 -6.64
CA ARG A 270 -11.24 9.90 -6.40
C ARG A 270 -11.14 9.56 -4.92
N GLY A 271 -12.25 9.19 -4.30
CA GLY A 271 -12.31 8.64 -2.96
C GLY A 271 -13.01 7.29 -3.00
N GLU A 272 -12.47 6.31 -2.29
CA GLU A 272 -12.99 4.95 -2.19
C GLU A 272 -13.14 4.53 -0.72
N ILE A 273 -14.14 3.70 -0.46
CA ILE A 273 -14.39 3.06 0.84
C ILE A 273 -14.49 1.57 0.62
#